data_66595edf75d0dd9e81d40c57d23c1c22
#
_entry.id   66595edf75d0dd9e81d40c57d23c1c22
#
_cell.length_a   1.000
_cell.length_b   1.000
_cell.length_c   1.000
_cell.angle_alpha   90.00
_cell.angle_beta   90.00
_cell.angle_gamma   90.00
#
_symmetry.space_group_name_H-M   'P 1'
#
loop_
_entity.id
_entity.type
_entity.pdbx_description
1 polymer ?
#
loop_
_entity_poly.entity_id
_entity_poly.type
_entity_poly.pdbx_seq_one_letter_code
_entity_poly.pdbx_strand_id
1 'polypeptide(L)'
;MKDNKSLFQRVKLYAIPGLITCAVIVFIYVFKGIWPFGANRIDYFDNMQQVAPLYAHLWDWMHGKASLWFDWYTGFGTNVSMSISAFSMLSPFNLLLYLFPRTLILESISILTLVKMIFMAVAMYAYINKKYNSLSYNMKVAFSLMYTFCGYTVLYGSCFTPWMDIVALFPLPVSYTHL
;
A
#
# COMPACT_ATOMS: atom_id res chain seq x y z
N MET A 1 -34.55 0.12 -9.35
CA MET A 1 -34.54 -1.20 -8.67
C MET A 1 -33.42 -1.21 -7.63
N LYS A 2 -33.76 -1.13 -6.33
CA LYS A 2 -32.73 -1.29 -5.26
C LYS A 2 -32.28 -2.75 -5.27
N ASP A 3 -30.98 -2.93 -5.48
CA ASP A 3 -30.33 -4.23 -5.52
C ASP A 3 -30.40 -4.87 -4.12
N ASN A 4 -31.29 -5.83 -3.96
CA ASN A 4 -31.61 -6.49 -2.68
C ASN A 4 -30.59 -7.58 -2.31
N LYS A 5 -29.33 -7.41 -2.75
CA LYS A 5 -28.23 -8.31 -2.37
C LYS A 5 -27.97 -8.19 -0.88
N SER A 6 -27.89 -9.33 -0.20
CA SER A 6 -27.53 -9.36 1.23
C SER A 6 -26.18 -8.66 1.45
N LEU A 7 -25.95 -8.10 2.63
CA LEU A 7 -24.67 -7.47 3.00
C LEU A 7 -23.48 -8.40 2.70
N PHE A 8 -23.64 -9.68 3.00
CA PHE A 8 -22.62 -10.72 2.73
C PHE A 8 -22.28 -10.86 1.24
N GLN A 9 -23.29 -10.85 0.37
CA GLN A 9 -23.05 -10.90 -1.09
C GLN A 9 -22.32 -9.65 -1.60
N ARG A 10 -22.64 -8.49 -1.05
CA ARG A 10 -21.94 -7.24 -1.40
C ARG A 10 -20.48 -7.31 -0.97
N VAL A 11 -20.20 -7.65 0.29
CA VAL A 11 -18.83 -7.81 0.80
C VAL A 11 -18.02 -8.78 -0.05
N LYS A 12 -18.59 -9.93 -0.42
CA LYS A 12 -17.94 -10.92 -1.28
C LYS A 12 -17.55 -10.34 -2.64
N LEU A 13 -18.42 -9.56 -3.27
CA LEU A 13 -18.13 -8.95 -4.58
C LEU A 13 -16.98 -7.93 -4.50
N TYR A 14 -16.89 -7.16 -3.43
CA TYR A 14 -15.80 -6.20 -3.22
C TYR A 14 -14.48 -6.89 -2.87
N ALA A 15 -14.51 -8.04 -2.20
CA ALA A 15 -13.31 -8.76 -1.79
C ALA A 15 -12.58 -9.46 -2.98
N ILE A 16 -13.29 -9.86 -4.04
CA ILE A 16 -12.72 -10.65 -5.14
C ILE A 16 -11.50 -9.96 -5.80
N PRO A 17 -11.54 -8.68 -6.24
CA PRO A 17 -10.35 -8.06 -6.83
C PRO A 17 -9.16 -8.03 -5.87
N GLY A 18 -9.40 -7.81 -4.57
CA GLY A 18 -8.38 -7.88 -3.54
C GLY A 18 -7.80 -9.29 -3.38
N LEU A 19 -8.63 -10.32 -3.39
CA LEU A 19 -8.20 -11.72 -3.29
C LEU A 19 -7.37 -12.15 -4.51
N ILE A 20 -7.77 -11.74 -5.71
CA ILE A 20 -6.99 -12.00 -6.94
C ILE A 20 -5.63 -11.30 -6.84
N THR A 21 -5.60 -10.03 -6.43
CA THR A 21 -4.35 -9.29 -6.23
C THR A 21 -3.46 -9.97 -5.20
N CYS A 22 -4.02 -10.38 -4.07
CA CYS A 22 -3.32 -11.12 -3.03
C CYS A 22 -2.70 -12.40 -3.59
N ALA A 23 -3.48 -13.20 -4.30
CA ALA A 23 -3.02 -14.47 -4.88
C ALA A 23 -1.87 -14.27 -5.89
N VAL A 24 -1.98 -13.26 -6.76
CA VAL A 24 -0.92 -12.94 -7.74
C VAL A 24 0.37 -12.50 -7.04
N ILE A 25 0.28 -11.59 -6.08
CA ILE A 25 1.47 -11.09 -5.36
C ILE A 25 2.11 -12.18 -4.51
N VAL A 26 1.31 -12.98 -3.79
CA VAL A 26 1.81 -14.11 -3.00
C VAL A 26 2.49 -15.13 -3.91
N PHE A 27 1.91 -15.44 -5.07
CA PHE A 27 2.55 -16.31 -6.06
C PHE A 27 3.92 -15.75 -6.49
N ILE A 28 4.01 -14.44 -6.79
CA ILE A 28 5.28 -13.79 -7.14
C ILE A 28 6.28 -13.88 -5.98
N TYR A 29 5.84 -13.63 -4.75
CA TYR A 29 6.70 -13.67 -3.57
C TYR A 29 7.25 -15.07 -3.32
N VAL A 30 6.42 -16.10 -3.43
CA VAL A 30 6.83 -17.51 -3.33
C VAL A 30 7.85 -17.85 -4.43
N PHE A 31 7.52 -17.50 -5.69
CA PHE A 31 8.40 -17.79 -6.83
C PHE A 31 9.75 -17.08 -6.76
N LYS A 32 9.77 -15.85 -6.26
CA LYS A 32 11.01 -15.05 -6.10
C LYS A 32 11.69 -15.24 -4.75
N GLY A 33 11.13 -16.05 -3.85
CA GLY A 33 11.66 -16.21 -2.49
C GLY A 33 11.67 -14.92 -1.69
N ILE A 34 10.69 -14.03 -1.89
CA ILE A 34 10.57 -12.78 -1.13
C ILE A 34 9.97 -13.07 0.24
N TRP A 35 10.50 -12.40 1.26
CA TRP A 35 10.00 -12.53 2.62
C TRP A 35 8.47 -12.26 2.68
N PRO A 36 7.66 -13.08 3.39
CA PRO A 36 8.03 -14.12 4.36
C PRO A 36 8.28 -15.51 3.77
N PHE A 37 8.25 -15.69 2.46
CA PHE A 37 8.40 -17.00 1.81
C PHE A 37 9.85 -17.37 1.47
N GLY A 38 10.81 -16.49 1.72
CA GLY A 38 12.23 -16.71 1.52
C GLY A 38 13.07 -15.59 2.10
N ALA A 39 14.35 -15.54 1.73
CA ALA A 39 15.32 -14.58 2.26
C ALA A 39 15.43 -13.28 1.45
N ASN A 40 14.84 -13.23 0.25
CA ASN A 40 14.89 -12.04 -0.60
C ASN A 40 13.99 -10.94 -0.07
N ARG A 41 14.33 -9.68 -0.37
CA ARG A 41 13.64 -8.48 0.09
C ARG A 41 13.23 -7.59 -1.09
N ILE A 42 12.33 -6.67 -0.85
CA ILE A 42 12.04 -5.57 -1.78
C ILE A 42 12.90 -4.38 -1.37
N ASP A 43 14.20 -4.52 -1.57
CA ASP A 43 15.24 -3.59 -1.11
C ASP A 43 15.89 -2.81 -2.26
N TYR A 44 15.22 -2.76 -3.40
CA TYR A 44 15.76 -2.14 -4.60
C TYR A 44 15.76 -0.61 -4.48
N PHE A 45 16.86 0.06 -4.90
CA PHE A 45 17.08 1.51 -4.86
C PHE A 45 16.71 2.16 -3.49
N ASP A 46 15.79 3.10 -3.52
CA ASP A 46 15.42 3.95 -2.39
C ASP A 46 14.69 3.19 -1.28
N ASN A 47 14.12 2.03 -1.56
CA ASN A 47 13.52 1.21 -0.50
C ASN A 47 14.55 0.82 0.57
N MET A 48 15.78 0.49 0.17
CA MET A 48 16.85 0.18 1.12
C MET A 48 17.50 1.43 1.70
N GLN A 49 17.84 2.39 0.82
CA GLN A 49 18.70 3.52 1.19
C GLN A 49 17.94 4.64 1.89
N GLN A 50 16.67 4.83 1.57
CA GLN A 50 15.86 5.93 2.07
C GLN A 50 14.63 5.47 2.87
N VAL A 51 13.84 4.56 2.32
CA VAL A 51 12.55 4.17 2.93
C VAL A 51 12.76 3.37 4.21
N ALA A 52 13.65 2.38 4.21
CA ALA A 52 13.88 1.55 5.39
C ALA A 52 14.41 2.34 6.60
N PRO A 53 15.40 3.26 6.46
CA PRO A 53 15.82 4.14 7.56
C PRO A 53 14.69 5.03 8.08
N LEU A 54 13.87 5.61 7.18
CA LEU A 54 12.73 6.44 7.57
C LEU A 54 11.65 5.63 8.31
N TYR A 55 11.37 4.41 7.86
CA TYR A 55 10.43 3.53 8.53
C TYR A 55 10.96 3.05 9.89
N ALA A 56 12.27 2.82 10.01
CA ALA A 56 12.89 2.54 11.30
C ALA A 56 12.76 3.72 12.27
N HIS A 57 12.98 4.95 11.79
CA HIS A 57 12.78 6.15 12.59
C HIS A 57 11.31 6.34 12.99
N LEU A 58 10.36 6.11 12.08
CA LEU A 58 8.93 6.13 12.36
C LEU A 58 8.55 5.08 13.42
N TRP A 59 9.11 3.89 13.30
CA TRP A 59 8.92 2.82 14.29
C TRP A 59 9.44 3.24 15.67
N ASP A 60 10.64 3.82 15.73
CA ASP A 60 11.24 4.34 16.97
C ASP A 60 10.36 5.45 17.57
N TRP A 61 9.80 6.33 16.76
CA TRP A 61 8.86 7.33 17.23
C TRP A 61 7.56 6.73 17.79
N MET A 62 6.95 5.78 17.09
CA MET A 62 5.73 5.10 17.56
C MET A 62 5.95 4.38 18.91
N HIS A 63 7.18 4.03 19.24
CA HIS A 63 7.57 3.42 20.51
C HIS A 63 8.17 4.41 21.52
N GLY A 64 8.05 5.70 21.28
CA GLY A 64 8.52 6.74 22.20
C GLY A 64 10.04 6.88 22.31
N LYS A 65 10.79 6.37 21.33
CA LYS A 65 12.27 6.34 21.33
C LYS A 65 12.89 7.45 20.48
N ALA A 66 12.13 8.10 19.63
CA ALA A 66 12.60 9.15 18.71
C ALA A 66 11.61 10.30 18.61
N SER A 67 12.05 11.44 18.07
CA SER A 67 11.23 12.62 17.80
C SER A 67 10.93 12.74 16.30
N LEU A 68 9.71 13.13 15.94
CA LEU A 68 9.40 13.53 14.56
C LEU A 68 9.81 14.97 14.26
N TRP A 69 10.01 15.78 15.28
CA TRP A 69 10.30 17.19 15.09
C TRP A 69 11.75 17.45 14.72
N PHE A 70 12.67 16.69 15.31
CA PHE A 70 14.10 16.90 15.07
C PHE A 70 14.87 15.60 15.25
N ASP A 71 15.76 15.31 14.32
CA ASP A 71 16.70 14.20 14.38
C ASP A 71 18.07 14.62 13.84
N TRP A 72 19.13 14.35 14.62
CA TRP A 72 20.50 14.67 14.25
C TRP A 72 21.05 13.80 13.12
N TYR A 73 20.55 12.58 13.00
CA TYR A 73 21.03 11.58 12.03
C TYR A 73 20.37 11.70 10.66
N THR A 74 19.30 12.45 10.55
CA THR A 74 18.60 12.69 9.29
C THR A 74 19.03 14.03 8.70
N GLY A 75 19.65 14.02 7.50
CA GLY A 75 19.99 15.24 6.77
C GLY A 75 20.86 16.23 7.55
N PHE A 76 21.82 15.73 8.37
CA PHE A 76 22.70 16.55 9.24
C PHE A 76 21.99 17.36 10.33
N GLY A 77 20.86 16.88 10.79
CA GLY A 77 20.06 17.55 11.81
C GLY A 77 18.91 18.34 11.16
N THR A 78 17.77 17.71 11.00
CA THR A 78 16.60 18.32 10.35
C THR A 78 15.30 17.96 11.06
N ASN A 79 14.25 18.68 10.69
CA ASN A 79 12.90 18.33 11.05
C ASN A 79 12.42 17.15 10.19
N VAL A 80 12.33 15.97 10.79
CA VAL A 80 11.98 14.74 10.08
C VAL A 80 10.57 14.82 9.48
N SER A 81 9.62 15.43 10.19
CA SER A 81 8.23 15.51 9.73
C SER A 81 8.05 16.42 8.50
N MET A 82 8.92 17.41 8.31
CA MET A 82 8.77 18.41 7.25
C MET A 82 9.65 18.14 6.02
N SER A 83 10.82 17.53 6.18
CA SER A 83 11.83 17.49 5.11
C SER A 83 11.72 16.29 4.18
N ILE A 84 11.35 15.12 4.71
CA ILE A 84 11.40 13.87 3.93
C ILE A 84 10.09 13.10 4.07
N SER A 85 9.30 13.42 5.05
CA SER A 85 8.34 12.51 5.64
C SER A 85 6.91 12.74 5.20
N ALA A 86 6.56 13.90 4.67
CA ALA A 86 5.19 14.17 4.26
C ALA A 86 4.67 13.11 3.27
N PHE A 87 5.56 12.57 2.44
CA PHE A 87 5.21 11.54 1.46
C PHE A 87 5.30 10.12 2.00
N SER A 88 6.15 9.86 3.00
CA SER A 88 6.45 8.48 3.40
C SER A 88 5.98 8.13 4.81
N MET A 89 5.88 9.10 5.72
CA MET A 89 5.58 8.81 7.13
C MET A 89 4.10 8.92 7.47
N LEU A 90 3.34 9.81 6.84
CA LEU A 90 1.93 10.07 7.16
C LEU A 90 0.94 9.11 6.50
N SER A 91 1.42 8.04 5.90
CA SER A 91 0.58 7.02 5.31
C SER A 91 -0.19 6.23 6.38
N PRO A 92 -1.51 6.01 6.22
CA PRO A 92 -2.25 5.15 7.13
C PRO A 92 -1.75 3.69 7.12
N PHE A 93 -1.15 3.26 6.02
CA PHE A 93 -0.56 1.92 5.92
C PHE A 93 0.67 1.75 6.81
N ASN A 94 1.38 2.83 7.12
CA ASN A 94 2.57 2.77 7.96
C ASN A 94 2.26 2.45 9.43
N LEU A 95 1.00 2.56 9.86
CA LEU A 95 0.59 2.08 11.18
C LEU A 95 0.83 0.58 11.34
N LEU A 96 0.87 -0.18 10.24
CA LEU A 96 1.21 -1.60 10.26
C LEU A 96 2.65 -1.85 10.72
N LEU A 97 3.56 -0.88 10.58
CA LEU A 97 4.95 -1.01 11.06
C LEU A 97 5.00 -1.28 12.57
N TYR A 98 4.04 -0.78 13.32
CA TYR A 98 3.95 -1.04 14.76
C TYR A 98 3.87 -2.53 15.12
N LEU A 99 3.34 -3.34 14.21
CA LEU A 99 3.18 -4.79 14.42
C LEU A 99 4.47 -5.59 14.19
N PHE A 100 5.49 -4.95 13.61
CA PHE A 100 6.76 -5.62 13.29
C PHE A 100 7.83 -5.31 14.33
N PRO A 101 8.74 -6.25 14.63
CA PRO A 101 9.93 -5.92 15.38
C PRO A 101 10.84 -4.99 14.54
N ARG A 102 11.56 -4.10 15.21
CA ARG A 102 12.46 -3.12 14.56
C ARG A 102 13.47 -3.76 13.60
N THR A 103 13.91 -4.97 13.92
CA THR A 103 14.87 -5.72 13.10
C THR A 103 14.31 -6.20 11.75
N LEU A 104 13.00 -6.25 11.60
CA LEU A 104 12.30 -6.68 10.38
C LEU A 104 11.65 -5.52 9.61
N ILE A 105 12.09 -4.29 9.84
CA ILE A 105 11.51 -3.10 9.15
C ILE A 105 11.73 -3.18 7.64
N LEU A 106 12.90 -3.60 7.19
CA LEU A 106 13.18 -3.75 5.75
C LEU A 106 12.30 -4.85 5.14
N GLU A 107 12.13 -5.95 5.83
CA GLU A 107 11.27 -7.07 5.43
C GLU A 107 9.78 -6.66 5.40
N SER A 108 9.36 -5.79 6.32
CA SER A 108 7.97 -5.30 6.39
C SER A 108 7.51 -4.56 5.14
N ILE A 109 8.44 -4.02 4.33
CA ILE A 109 8.14 -3.35 3.06
C ILE A 109 7.37 -4.29 2.12
N SER A 110 7.68 -5.58 2.11
CA SER A 110 6.96 -6.56 1.29
C SER A 110 5.48 -6.70 1.70
N ILE A 111 5.21 -6.72 3.00
CA ILE A 111 3.83 -6.78 3.51
C ILE A 111 3.09 -5.46 3.26
N LEU A 112 3.76 -4.32 3.47
CA LEU A 112 3.16 -3.01 3.16
C LEU A 112 2.80 -2.90 1.67
N THR A 113 3.69 -3.33 0.78
CA THR A 113 3.45 -3.38 -0.66
C THR A 113 2.23 -4.24 -0.98
N LEU A 114 2.16 -5.45 -0.42
CA LEU A 114 1.02 -6.36 -0.61
C LEU A 114 -0.29 -5.71 -0.14
N VAL A 115 -0.32 -5.15 1.07
CA VAL A 115 -1.53 -4.52 1.63
C VAL A 115 -1.97 -3.32 0.79
N LYS A 116 -1.04 -2.47 0.36
CA LYS A 116 -1.33 -1.33 -0.52
C LYS A 116 -1.94 -1.78 -1.85
N MET A 117 -1.41 -2.81 -2.47
CA MET A 117 -1.93 -3.33 -3.74
C MET A 117 -3.32 -3.96 -3.59
N ILE A 118 -3.56 -4.72 -2.51
CA ILE A 118 -4.91 -5.23 -2.21
C ILE A 118 -5.89 -4.08 -2.03
N PHE A 119 -5.49 -3.05 -1.29
CA PHE A 119 -6.32 -1.88 -1.05
C PHE A 119 -6.64 -1.12 -2.35
N MET A 120 -5.64 -0.93 -3.25
CA MET A 120 -5.84 -0.33 -4.58
C MET A 120 -6.92 -1.06 -5.38
N ALA A 121 -6.84 -2.39 -5.44
CA ALA A 121 -7.80 -3.20 -6.19
C ALA A 121 -9.22 -3.04 -5.65
N VAL A 122 -9.38 -3.08 -4.33
CA VAL A 122 -10.69 -2.93 -3.67
C VAL A 122 -11.23 -1.51 -3.82
N ALA A 123 -10.39 -0.49 -3.59
CA ALA A 123 -10.78 0.91 -3.68
C ALA A 123 -11.19 1.30 -5.12
N MET A 124 -10.42 0.86 -6.11
CA MET A 124 -10.73 1.12 -7.52
C MET A 124 -11.99 0.37 -7.97
N TYR A 125 -12.18 -0.88 -7.53
CA TYR A 125 -13.43 -1.58 -7.77
C TYR A 125 -14.63 -0.86 -7.15
N ALA A 126 -14.50 -0.37 -5.92
CA ALA A 126 -15.54 0.40 -5.24
C ALA A 126 -15.93 1.65 -6.04
N TYR A 127 -14.93 2.40 -6.50
CA TYR A 127 -15.11 3.58 -7.34
C TYR A 127 -15.84 3.24 -8.64
N ILE A 128 -15.37 2.26 -9.41
CA ILE A 128 -15.96 1.85 -10.70
C ILE A 128 -17.39 1.35 -10.49
N ASN A 129 -17.60 0.55 -9.44
CA ASN A 129 -18.92 -0.01 -9.15
C ASN A 129 -19.95 1.08 -8.80
N LYS A 130 -19.52 2.17 -8.18
CA LYS A 130 -20.39 3.32 -7.83
C LYS A 130 -20.66 4.20 -9.05
N LYS A 131 -19.65 4.46 -9.87
CA LYS A 131 -19.72 5.42 -10.98
C LYS A 131 -20.30 4.81 -12.25
N TYR A 132 -20.01 3.56 -12.56
CA TYR A 132 -20.33 2.93 -13.85
C TYR A 132 -21.24 1.72 -13.67
N ASN A 133 -22.55 1.99 -13.51
CA ASN A 133 -23.56 0.96 -13.29
C ASN A 133 -23.79 0.05 -14.53
N SER A 134 -23.51 0.56 -15.73
CA SER A 134 -23.67 -0.17 -17.00
C SER A 134 -22.64 -1.26 -17.25
N LEU A 135 -21.49 -1.20 -16.57
CA LEU A 135 -20.44 -2.19 -16.74
C LEU A 135 -20.78 -3.52 -16.07
N SER A 136 -20.45 -4.62 -16.75
CA SER A 136 -20.59 -5.94 -16.16
C SER A 136 -19.63 -6.12 -14.98
N TYR A 137 -19.93 -7.05 -14.08
CA TYR A 137 -19.09 -7.35 -12.93
C TYR A 137 -17.64 -7.68 -13.32
N ASN A 138 -17.46 -8.54 -14.32
CA ASN A 138 -16.13 -8.96 -14.77
C ASN A 138 -15.31 -7.79 -15.33
N MET A 139 -15.95 -6.88 -16.06
CA MET A 139 -15.28 -5.66 -16.56
C MET A 139 -14.83 -4.75 -15.40
N LYS A 140 -15.65 -4.58 -14.38
CA LYS A 140 -15.28 -3.80 -13.20
C LYS A 140 -14.08 -4.39 -12.48
N VAL A 141 -14.03 -5.72 -12.32
CA VAL A 141 -12.87 -6.44 -11.75
C VAL A 141 -11.65 -6.27 -12.65
N ALA A 142 -11.78 -6.47 -13.95
CA ALA A 142 -10.66 -6.33 -14.89
C ALA A 142 -10.05 -4.93 -14.83
N PHE A 143 -10.84 -3.86 -14.90
CA PHE A 143 -10.35 -2.48 -14.80
C PHE A 143 -9.69 -2.18 -13.46
N SER A 144 -10.21 -2.72 -12.35
CA SER A 144 -9.57 -2.52 -11.04
C SER A 144 -8.22 -3.22 -10.96
N LEU A 145 -8.07 -4.40 -11.55
CA LEU A 145 -6.79 -5.11 -11.63
C LEU A 145 -5.81 -4.40 -12.57
N MET A 146 -6.25 -3.92 -13.74
CA MET A 146 -5.40 -3.10 -14.64
C MET A 146 -4.86 -1.85 -13.94
N TYR A 147 -5.69 -1.18 -13.15
CA TYR A 147 -5.26 -0.05 -12.32
C TYR A 147 -4.21 -0.46 -11.30
N THR A 148 -4.46 -1.56 -10.58
CA THR A 148 -3.56 -2.05 -9.53
C THR A 148 -2.21 -2.48 -10.06
N PHE A 149 -2.19 -3.16 -11.20
CA PHE A 149 -0.96 -3.66 -11.85
C PHE A 149 -0.43 -2.72 -12.94
N CYS A 150 -0.76 -1.43 -12.88
CA CYS A 150 -0.20 -0.46 -13.82
C CYS A 150 1.32 -0.29 -13.62
N GLY A 151 2.02 0.18 -14.66
CA GLY A 151 3.47 0.34 -14.63
C GLY A 151 3.99 1.19 -13.47
N TYR A 152 3.25 2.23 -13.08
CA TYR A 152 3.58 3.05 -11.92
C TYR A 152 3.61 2.22 -10.63
N THR A 153 2.57 1.46 -10.35
CA THR A 153 2.46 0.65 -9.13
C THR A 153 3.55 -0.42 -9.06
N VAL A 154 3.82 -1.09 -10.18
CA VAL A 154 4.85 -2.14 -10.26
C VAL A 154 6.23 -1.54 -10.04
N LEU A 155 6.53 -0.39 -10.67
CA LEU A 155 7.82 0.28 -10.52
C LEU A 155 8.02 0.75 -9.07
N TYR A 156 7.12 1.58 -8.55
CA TYR A 156 7.29 2.16 -7.22
C TYR A 156 7.09 1.17 -6.09
N GLY A 157 6.34 0.11 -6.29
CA GLY A 157 6.28 -1.01 -5.35
C GLY A 157 7.62 -1.71 -5.14
N SER A 158 8.50 -1.67 -6.15
CA SER A 158 9.83 -2.27 -6.06
C SER A 158 10.93 -1.31 -5.59
N CYS A 159 10.84 -0.01 -5.91
CA CYS A 159 11.95 0.94 -5.66
C CYS A 159 11.62 2.05 -4.65
N PHE A 160 10.37 2.47 -4.52
CA PHE A 160 9.97 3.53 -3.58
C PHE A 160 8.50 3.35 -3.11
N THR A 161 8.29 2.38 -2.25
CA THR A 161 6.96 1.96 -1.75
C THR A 161 6.06 3.11 -1.22
N PRO A 162 6.56 4.20 -0.61
CA PRO A 162 5.70 5.30 -0.17
C PRO A 162 4.88 5.94 -1.30
N TRP A 163 5.40 6.05 -2.52
CA TRP A 163 4.69 6.66 -3.64
C TRP A 163 3.49 5.85 -4.13
N MET A 164 3.40 4.59 -3.76
CA MET A 164 2.19 3.79 -4.02
C MET A 164 0.95 4.37 -3.35
N ASP A 165 1.09 5.15 -2.29
CA ASP A 165 -0.03 5.72 -1.55
C ASP A 165 -0.87 6.68 -2.41
N ILE A 166 -0.22 7.38 -3.36
CA ILE A 166 -0.91 8.26 -4.32
C ILE A 166 -1.94 7.44 -5.10
N VAL A 167 -1.53 6.30 -5.63
CA VAL A 167 -2.42 5.42 -6.41
C VAL A 167 -3.39 4.68 -5.49
N ALA A 168 -2.95 4.25 -4.30
CA ALA A 168 -3.78 3.51 -3.36
C ALA A 168 -4.96 4.34 -2.86
N LEU A 169 -4.71 5.60 -2.49
CA LEU A 169 -5.71 6.47 -1.88
C LEU A 169 -6.56 7.23 -2.92
N PHE A 170 -6.05 7.44 -4.16
CA PHE A 170 -6.71 8.25 -5.19
C PHE A 170 -8.18 7.88 -5.47
N PRO A 171 -8.59 6.61 -5.57
CA PRO A 171 -9.99 6.28 -5.84
C PRO A 171 -10.97 6.75 -4.75
N LEU A 172 -10.52 6.95 -3.51
CA LEU A 172 -11.37 7.37 -2.41
C LEU A 172 -11.87 8.81 -2.55
N PRO A 173 -11.00 9.86 -2.64
CA PRO A 173 -11.44 11.22 -2.78
C PRO A 173 -12.19 11.44 -4.10
N VAL A 174 -11.78 10.79 -5.19
CA VAL A 174 -12.48 10.89 -6.48
C VAL A 174 -13.90 10.33 -6.39
N SER A 175 -14.09 9.22 -5.66
CA SER A 175 -15.44 8.67 -5.43
C SER A 175 -16.33 9.58 -4.60
N TYR A 176 -15.75 10.46 -3.80
CA TYR A 176 -16.47 11.40 -2.94
C TYR A 176 -16.77 12.74 -3.64
N THR A 177 -15.80 13.26 -4.41
CA THR A 177 -15.91 14.60 -5.03
C THR A 177 -16.75 14.63 -6.30
N HIS A 178 -16.97 13.50 -6.95
CA HIS A 178 -17.75 13.38 -8.19
C HIS A 178 -19.10 12.68 -7.98
N LEU A 179 -19.70 12.87 -6.80
CA LEU A 179 -21.09 12.59 -6.49
C LEU A 179 -21.94 13.81 -6.79
#